data_dee88799cfd7111d80212c7add34fbba
#
_entry.id   dee88799cfd7111d80212c7add34fbba
#
_cell.length_a   1.000
_cell.length_b   1.000
_cell.length_c   1.000
_cell.angle_alpha   90.00
_cell.angle_beta   90.00
_cell.angle_gamma   90.00
#
_symmetry.space_group_name_H-M   'P 1'
#
loop_
_entity.id
_entity.type
_entity.pdbx_description
1 polymer ?
#
loop_
_entity_poly.entity_id
_entity_poly.type
_entity_poly.pdbx_seq_one_letter_code
_entity_poly.pdbx_strand_id
1 'polypeptide(L)'
;MTRKISVITGGHGGMGKAIALELGKKTSVLLADMNEDKLNDVKSNLESLGIETFVKACDVTDKEQVQELASYADSLGDVVNVIHTSGVSPTLCKAPQVIRVNALGTVNMTDAFASIIADGGVMVNFSSVAAYQLETQDEWIDIFEQYYDSDELYDRLYELVEPFADNDFNCAGMAYCIAKRFVIYYSQMNVDRFARRHARILSVSPGSHLTPMHQALIDLQPEIAEGQLDDIPVGRWGHPYEISSLIAYLVSEQAAFLNGIDILQDGGQTAKTFVTQIGD
;
A
#
# COMPACT_ATOMS: atom_id res chain seq x y z
N MET A 1 16.25 17.63 19.94
CA MET A 1 15.59 16.39 19.50
C MET A 1 15.69 16.36 17.99
N THR A 2 16.04 15.24 17.40
CA THR A 2 16.07 15.06 15.95
C THR A 2 14.64 15.17 15.40
N ARG A 3 14.48 15.73 14.19
CA ARG A 3 13.18 15.78 13.53
C ARG A 3 12.72 14.35 13.24
N LYS A 4 11.47 14.02 13.52
CA LYS A 4 10.84 12.75 13.18
C LYS A 4 10.12 12.89 11.85
N ILE A 5 10.38 11.97 10.91
CA ILE A 5 9.83 12.00 9.55
C ILE A 5 8.88 10.82 9.33
N SER A 6 7.69 11.12 8.85
CA SER A 6 6.78 10.13 8.24
C SER A 6 6.84 10.25 6.72
N VAL A 7 7.33 9.22 6.05
CA VAL A 7 7.36 9.12 4.59
C VAL A 7 6.07 8.48 4.09
N ILE A 8 5.38 9.11 3.14
CA ILE A 8 4.11 8.62 2.61
C ILE A 8 4.19 8.66 1.08
N THR A 9 4.23 7.49 0.44
CA THR A 9 4.09 7.39 -1.02
C THR A 9 2.61 7.38 -1.41
N GLY A 10 2.28 7.68 -2.67
CA GLY A 10 0.87 7.93 -3.02
C GLY A 10 0.33 9.19 -2.35
N GLY A 11 1.22 10.14 -2.05
CA GLY A 11 0.97 11.29 -1.18
C GLY A 11 -0.12 12.25 -1.66
N HIS A 12 -0.43 12.27 -2.96
CA HIS A 12 -1.56 13.05 -3.47
C HIS A 12 -2.87 12.24 -3.56
N GLY A 13 -2.84 10.93 -3.31
CA GLY A 13 -4.00 10.04 -3.29
C GLY A 13 -4.93 10.29 -2.09
N GLY A 14 -6.16 9.76 -2.16
CA GLY A 14 -7.15 9.98 -1.10
C GLY A 14 -6.71 9.45 0.27
N MET A 15 -6.14 8.23 0.33
CA MET A 15 -5.62 7.65 1.57
C MET A 15 -4.33 8.35 2.02
N GLY A 16 -3.38 8.60 1.10
CA GLY A 16 -2.13 9.27 1.40
C GLY A 16 -2.33 10.65 2.05
N LYS A 17 -3.25 11.47 1.51
CA LYS A 17 -3.63 12.77 2.10
C LYS A 17 -4.18 12.65 3.51
N ALA A 18 -5.11 11.71 3.73
CA ALA A 18 -5.71 11.51 5.04
C ALA A 18 -4.68 11.04 6.08
N ILE A 19 -3.76 10.15 5.68
CA ILE A 19 -2.67 9.68 6.53
C ILE A 19 -1.68 10.81 6.84
N ALA A 20 -1.33 11.62 5.83
CA ALA A 20 -0.45 12.77 6.01
C ALA A 20 -1.00 13.78 7.01
N LEU A 21 -2.30 14.07 6.93
CA LEU A 21 -2.98 14.94 7.88
C LEU A 21 -2.94 14.37 9.32
N GLU A 22 -3.13 13.07 9.47
CA GLU A 22 -3.18 12.44 10.78
C GLU A 22 -1.79 12.32 11.41
N LEU A 23 -0.79 11.81 10.67
CA LEU A 23 0.57 11.63 11.16
C LEU A 23 1.29 12.98 11.34
N GLY A 24 0.97 13.97 10.50
CA GLY A 24 1.52 15.32 10.56
C GLY A 24 1.26 16.07 11.86
N LYS A 25 0.31 15.60 12.67
CA LYS A 25 0.08 16.13 14.03
C LYS A 25 1.24 15.82 15.00
N LYS A 26 2.10 14.85 14.68
CA LYS A 26 3.16 14.35 15.56
C LYS A 26 4.55 14.31 14.92
N THR A 27 4.62 14.33 13.60
CA THR A 27 5.86 14.22 12.81
C THR A 27 5.84 15.22 11.66
N SER A 28 7.01 15.57 11.14
CA SER A 28 7.08 16.18 9.82
C SER A 28 6.76 15.12 8.75
N VAL A 29 6.18 15.53 7.64
CA VAL A 29 5.72 14.62 6.58
C VAL A 29 6.55 14.81 5.33
N LEU A 30 7.03 13.72 4.73
CA LEU A 30 7.58 13.67 3.37
C LEU A 30 6.60 12.93 2.47
N LEU A 31 6.00 13.66 1.54
CA LEU A 31 5.10 13.10 0.53
C LEU A 31 5.88 12.72 -0.73
N ALA A 32 5.65 11.52 -1.25
CA ALA A 32 6.21 11.08 -2.51
C ALA A 32 5.12 10.61 -3.47
N ASP A 33 5.24 10.98 -4.74
CA ASP A 33 4.38 10.58 -5.83
C ASP A 33 5.02 10.96 -7.17
N MET A 34 4.54 10.44 -8.29
CA MET A 34 5.02 10.82 -9.63
C MET A 34 4.67 12.26 -10.00
N ASN A 35 3.57 12.80 -9.49
CA ASN A 35 3.06 14.12 -9.85
C ASN A 35 3.40 15.17 -8.79
N GLU A 36 4.48 15.91 -9.04
CA GLU A 36 5.00 16.92 -8.12
C GLU A 36 4.05 18.10 -7.91
N ASP A 37 3.33 18.52 -8.95
CA ASP A 37 2.38 19.63 -8.84
C ASP A 37 1.25 19.28 -7.86
N LYS A 38 0.68 18.08 -7.97
CA LYS A 38 -0.33 17.61 -7.04
C LYS A 38 0.21 17.43 -5.62
N LEU A 39 1.47 17.04 -5.47
CA LEU A 39 2.11 16.99 -4.16
C LEU A 39 2.25 18.38 -3.53
N ASN A 40 2.60 19.39 -4.33
CA ASN A 40 2.71 20.78 -3.87
C ASN A 40 1.36 21.36 -3.43
N ASP A 41 0.26 20.99 -4.09
CA ASP A 41 -1.11 21.34 -3.65
C ASP A 41 -1.41 20.75 -2.27
N VAL A 42 -1.08 19.46 -2.06
CA VAL A 42 -1.28 18.81 -0.76
C VAL A 42 -0.38 19.43 0.31
N LYS A 43 0.89 19.68 -0.01
CA LYS A 43 1.84 20.36 0.88
C LYS A 43 1.28 21.70 1.34
N SER A 44 0.82 22.55 0.42
CA SER A 44 0.26 23.87 0.74
C SER A 44 -0.92 23.76 1.70
N ASN A 45 -1.78 22.77 1.51
CA ASN A 45 -2.91 22.52 2.42
C ASN A 45 -2.44 22.09 3.82
N LEU A 46 -1.47 21.18 3.92
CA LEU A 46 -0.95 20.70 5.19
C LEU A 46 -0.19 21.79 5.95
N GLU A 47 0.62 22.59 5.24
CA GLU A 47 1.34 23.72 5.82
C GLU A 47 0.39 24.79 6.35
N SER A 48 -0.75 25.04 5.69
CA SER A 48 -1.79 25.95 6.20
C SER A 48 -2.40 25.50 7.55
N LEU A 49 -2.29 24.20 7.84
CA LEU A 49 -2.70 23.59 9.11
C LEU A 49 -1.54 23.47 10.13
N GLY A 50 -0.37 24.05 9.81
CA GLY A 50 0.80 24.03 10.68
C GLY A 50 1.62 22.73 10.62
N ILE A 51 1.40 21.87 9.60
CA ILE A 51 2.14 20.62 9.42
C ILE A 51 3.36 20.87 8.51
N GLU A 52 4.56 20.68 9.05
CA GLU A 52 5.80 20.76 8.27
C GLU A 52 5.82 19.65 7.23
N THR A 53 5.83 20.03 5.93
CA THR A 53 5.67 19.11 4.83
C THR A 53 6.74 19.27 3.76
N PHE A 54 7.36 18.16 3.38
CA PHE A 54 8.32 18.05 2.30
C PHE A 54 7.68 17.25 1.15
N VAL A 55 8.17 17.44 -0.07
CA VAL A 55 7.74 16.69 -1.25
C VAL A 55 8.92 16.20 -2.05
N LYS A 56 8.79 15.04 -2.69
CA LYS A 56 9.75 14.49 -3.63
C LYS A 56 9.01 13.74 -4.73
N ALA A 57 9.19 14.13 -5.99
CA ALA A 57 8.76 13.31 -7.12
C ALA A 57 9.48 11.97 -7.09
N CYS A 58 8.74 10.86 -7.25
CA CYS A 58 9.28 9.52 -7.23
C CYS A 58 8.35 8.54 -7.95
N ASP A 59 8.87 7.84 -8.93
CA ASP A 59 8.28 6.62 -9.48
C ASP A 59 8.78 5.43 -8.65
N VAL A 60 7.86 4.76 -7.93
CA VAL A 60 8.22 3.61 -7.09
C VAL A 60 8.70 2.40 -7.88
N THR A 61 8.47 2.36 -9.20
CA THR A 61 8.99 1.31 -10.07
C THR A 61 10.45 1.52 -10.46
N ASP A 62 10.97 2.73 -10.24
CA ASP A 62 12.36 3.10 -10.50
C ASP A 62 13.18 2.99 -9.21
N LYS A 63 14.04 1.98 -9.15
CA LYS A 63 14.86 1.67 -7.97
C LYS A 63 15.80 2.82 -7.59
N GLU A 64 16.33 3.56 -8.57
CA GLU A 64 17.24 4.69 -8.32
C GLU A 64 16.47 5.86 -7.69
N GLN A 65 15.29 6.21 -8.22
CA GLN A 65 14.46 7.26 -7.65
C GLN A 65 14.00 6.93 -6.23
N VAL A 66 13.67 5.65 -5.95
CA VAL A 66 13.31 5.21 -4.59
C VAL A 66 14.51 5.31 -3.64
N GLN A 67 15.71 4.97 -4.10
CA GLN A 67 16.94 5.16 -3.31
C GLN A 67 17.25 6.63 -3.02
N GLU A 68 17.01 7.51 -4.01
CA GLU A 68 17.09 8.96 -3.79
C GLU A 68 16.04 9.46 -2.79
N LEU A 69 14.80 8.94 -2.85
CA LEU A 69 13.76 9.27 -1.89
C LEU A 69 14.18 8.87 -0.47
N ALA A 70 14.73 7.67 -0.29
CA ALA A 70 15.22 7.18 0.99
C ALA A 70 16.37 8.05 1.52
N SER A 71 17.34 8.38 0.66
CA SER A 71 18.48 9.26 1.01
C SER A 71 18.01 10.67 1.40
N TYR A 72 17.02 11.20 0.69
CA TYR A 72 16.43 12.50 1.01
C TYR A 72 15.70 12.45 2.36
N ALA A 73 14.89 11.40 2.60
CA ALA A 73 14.21 11.23 3.88
C ALA A 73 15.18 11.17 5.07
N ASP A 74 16.27 10.41 4.94
CA ASP A 74 17.33 10.29 5.96
C ASP A 74 18.01 11.63 6.24
N SER A 75 18.23 12.45 5.21
CA SER A 75 18.80 13.80 5.35
C SER A 75 17.90 14.78 6.10
N LEU A 76 16.59 14.54 6.15
CA LEU A 76 15.63 15.40 6.84
C LEU A 76 15.53 15.10 8.33
N GLY A 77 15.82 13.88 8.78
CA GLY A 77 15.73 13.47 10.18
C GLY A 77 15.52 11.97 10.37
N ASP A 78 15.11 11.57 11.57
CA ASP A 78 14.84 10.17 11.91
C ASP A 78 13.58 9.68 11.16
N VAL A 79 13.71 8.71 10.25
CA VAL A 79 12.58 8.13 9.52
C VAL A 79 11.85 7.15 10.44
N VAL A 80 10.82 7.64 11.12
CA VAL A 80 10.08 6.84 12.11
C VAL A 80 8.89 6.09 11.52
N ASN A 81 8.32 6.56 10.40
CA ASN A 81 7.23 5.89 9.72
C ASN A 81 7.45 5.89 8.20
N VAL A 82 7.18 4.77 7.57
CA VAL A 82 7.13 4.62 6.10
C VAL A 82 5.80 4.01 5.72
N ILE A 83 4.93 4.80 5.08
CA ILE A 83 3.59 4.36 4.69
C ILE A 83 3.54 4.29 3.18
N HIS A 84 3.60 3.08 2.65
CA HIS A 84 3.62 2.84 1.21
C HIS A 84 2.21 2.63 0.68
N THR A 85 1.54 3.74 0.28
CA THR A 85 0.19 3.70 -0.27
C THR A 85 0.15 3.79 -1.80
N SER A 86 1.30 3.95 -2.47
CA SER A 86 1.35 3.94 -3.94
C SER A 86 0.84 2.62 -4.49
N GLY A 87 -0.06 2.71 -5.44
CA GLY A 87 -0.63 1.56 -6.12
C GLY A 87 -1.57 2.02 -7.23
N VAL A 88 -1.81 1.14 -8.19
CA VAL A 88 -2.71 1.38 -9.32
C VAL A 88 -3.81 0.34 -9.38
N SER A 89 -4.99 0.78 -9.86
CA SER A 89 -6.18 -0.04 -10.00
C SER A 89 -6.17 -0.79 -11.33
N PRO A 90 -6.69 -2.04 -11.37
CA PRO A 90 -6.90 -2.77 -12.62
C PRO A 90 -7.94 -2.11 -13.54
N THR A 91 -8.79 -1.23 -13.01
CA THR A 91 -9.74 -0.43 -13.79
C THR A 91 -9.06 0.61 -14.69
N LEU A 92 -7.87 1.10 -14.27
CA LEU A 92 -7.16 2.19 -14.93
C LEU A 92 -5.87 1.76 -15.62
N CYS A 93 -5.35 0.58 -15.30
CA CYS A 93 -4.05 0.11 -15.75
C CYS A 93 -4.10 -1.34 -16.25
N LYS A 94 -3.24 -1.67 -17.22
CA LYS A 94 -3.05 -3.03 -17.70
C LYS A 94 -2.19 -3.85 -16.73
N ALA A 95 -2.27 -5.18 -16.82
CA ALA A 95 -1.54 -6.13 -15.98
C ALA A 95 -0.04 -5.83 -15.81
N PRO A 96 0.74 -5.52 -16.86
CA PRO A 96 2.15 -5.17 -16.71
C PRO A 96 2.40 -4.01 -15.75
N GLN A 97 1.61 -2.95 -15.84
CA GLN A 97 1.74 -1.78 -14.96
C GLN A 97 1.27 -2.09 -13.54
N VAL A 98 0.19 -2.88 -13.40
CA VAL A 98 -0.31 -3.34 -12.10
C VAL A 98 0.77 -4.10 -11.34
N ILE A 99 1.46 -5.05 -11.98
CA ILE A 99 2.54 -5.82 -11.35
C ILE A 99 3.71 -4.91 -10.98
N ARG A 100 4.17 -4.07 -11.92
CA ARG A 100 5.33 -3.19 -11.67
C ARG A 100 5.10 -2.26 -10.49
N VAL A 101 3.96 -1.58 -10.45
CA VAL A 101 3.69 -0.60 -9.39
C VAL A 101 3.37 -1.29 -8.06
N ASN A 102 2.47 -2.28 -8.06
CA ASN A 102 1.97 -2.84 -6.81
C ASN A 102 2.92 -3.88 -6.19
N ALA A 103 3.64 -4.68 -6.99
CA ALA A 103 4.59 -5.67 -6.46
C ALA A 103 6.02 -5.13 -6.43
N LEU A 104 6.61 -4.77 -7.59
CA LEU A 104 8.00 -4.32 -7.64
C LEU A 104 8.21 -2.99 -6.91
N GLY A 105 7.24 -2.07 -7.00
CA GLY A 105 7.28 -0.83 -6.22
C GLY A 105 7.34 -1.09 -4.72
N THR A 106 6.62 -2.11 -4.22
CA THR A 106 6.68 -2.53 -2.81
C THR A 106 8.05 -3.10 -2.45
N VAL A 107 8.66 -3.89 -3.33
CA VAL A 107 10.04 -4.40 -3.13
C VAL A 107 11.01 -3.24 -3.03
N ASN A 108 11.02 -2.34 -4.01
CA ASN A 108 11.92 -1.19 -4.04
C ASN A 108 11.81 -0.33 -2.78
N MET A 109 10.58 -0.01 -2.36
CA MET A 109 10.34 0.77 -1.16
C MET A 109 10.80 0.05 0.11
N THR A 110 10.46 -1.23 0.25
CA THR A 110 10.84 -2.01 1.43
C THR A 110 12.36 -2.12 1.54
N ASP A 111 13.05 -2.37 0.41
CA ASP A 111 14.49 -2.52 0.38
C ASP A 111 15.24 -1.23 0.71
N ALA A 112 14.83 -0.12 0.14
CA ALA A 112 15.48 1.16 0.37
C ALA A 112 15.33 1.62 1.84
N PHE A 113 14.13 1.45 2.40
CA PHE A 113 13.84 1.96 3.74
C PHE A 113 14.24 1.02 4.88
N ALA A 114 14.39 -0.28 4.63
CA ALA A 114 14.85 -1.23 5.67
C ALA A 114 16.22 -0.86 6.25
N SER A 115 17.08 -0.18 5.51
CA SER A 115 18.42 0.21 5.96
C SER A 115 18.47 1.52 6.76
N ILE A 116 17.47 2.39 6.59
CA ILE A 116 17.47 3.76 7.15
C ILE A 116 16.35 4.00 8.17
N ILE A 117 15.36 3.11 8.25
CA ILE A 117 14.28 3.26 9.23
C ILE A 117 14.85 3.37 10.64
N ALA A 118 14.36 4.33 11.43
CA ALA A 118 14.84 4.59 12.78
C ALA A 118 14.53 3.43 13.73
N ASP A 119 15.26 3.37 14.84
CA ASP A 119 14.94 2.48 15.96
C ASP A 119 13.49 2.71 16.44
N GLY A 120 12.73 1.62 16.56
CA GLY A 120 11.31 1.67 16.90
C GLY A 120 10.39 2.13 15.75
N GLY A 121 10.94 2.38 14.55
CA GLY A 121 10.18 2.81 13.38
C GLY A 121 9.23 1.75 12.84
N VAL A 122 8.29 2.17 11.99
CA VAL A 122 7.27 1.27 11.44
C VAL A 122 7.11 1.48 9.93
N MET A 123 7.18 0.38 9.19
CA MET A 123 6.78 0.35 7.78
C MET A 123 5.41 -0.30 7.62
N VAL A 124 4.53 0.32 6.85
CA VAL A 124 3.21 -0.20 6.50
C VAL A 124 3.05 -0.22 4.99
N ASN A 125 2.92 -1.42 4.43
CA ASN A 125 2.65 -1.63 3.01
C ASN A 125 1.14 -1.77 2.76
N PHE A 126 0.63 -1.14 1.70
CA PHE A 126 -0.79 -1.21 1.35
C PHE A 126 -1.06 -2.35 0.37
N SER A 127 -1.68 -3.39 0.88
CA SER A 127 -2.29 -4.43 0.10
C SER A 127 -3.72 -4.02 -0.33
N SER A 128 -4.68 -4.94 -0.32
CA SER A 128 -6.08 -4.72 -0.68
C SER A 128 -6.93 -5.91 -0.24
N VAL A 129 -8.23 -5.71 -0.06
CA VAL A 129 -9.22 -6.80 0.03
C VAL A 129 -9.11 -7.78 -1.15
N ALA A 130 -8.64 -7.32 -2.31
CA ALA A 130 -8.42 -8.17 -3.48
C ALA A 130 -7.41 -9.31 -3.24
N ALA A 131 -6.50 -9.17 -2.28
CA ALA A 131 -5.60 -10.24 -1.85
C ALA A 131 -6.33 -11.45 -1.24
N TYR A 132 -7.58 -11.28 -0.85
CA TYR A 132 -8.42 -12.30 -0.23
C TYR A 132 -9.51 -12.86 -1.13
N GLN A 133 -9.65 -12.32 -2.36
CA GLN A 133 -10.70 -12.76 -3.30
C GLN A 133 -10.41 -14.12 -3.93
N LEU A 134 -9.17 -14.56 -3.91
CA LEU A 134 -8.73 -15.84 -4.46
C LEU A 134 -7.96 -16.62 -3.40
N GLU A 135 -8.13 -17.94 -3.41
CA GLU A 135 -7.26 -18.81 -2.64
C GLU A 135 -5.82 -18.72 -3.16
N THR A 136 -4.88 -18.60 -2.23
CA THR A 136 -3.47 -18.58 -2.57
C THR A 136 -3.05 -19.96 -3.05
N GLN A 137 -2.52 -20.07 -4.26
CA GLN A 137 -2.01 -21.30 -4.81
C GLN A 137 -0.57 -21.55 -4.33
N ASP A 138 -0.18 -22.81 -4.17
CA ASP A 138 1.19 -23.18 -3.78
C ASP A 138 2.22 -22.62 -4.79
N GLU A 139 1.91 -22.63 -6.08
CA GLU A 139 2.73 -22.05 -7.14
C GLU A 139 3.02 -20.54 -6.92
N TRP A 140 2.06 -19.78 -6.40
CA TRP A 140 2.30 -18.35 -6.08
C TRP A 140 3.29 -18.20 -4.95
N ILE A 141 3.18 -19.04 -3.92
CA ILE A 141 4.10 -19.03 -2.77
C ILE A 141 5.50 -19.39 -3.23
N ASP A 142 5.65 -20.43 -4.07
CA ASP A 142 6.93 -20.84 -4.62
C ASP A 142 7.59 -19.69 -5.39
N ILE A 143 6.83 -18.97 -6.22
CA ILE A 143 7.34 -17.79 -6.95
C ILE A 143 7.72 -16.66 -5.97
N PHE A 144 6.89 -16.38 -4.98
CA PHE A 144 7.17 -15.33 -4.00
C PHE A 144 8.45 -15.62 -3.22
N GLU A 145 8.68 -16.88 -2.80
CA GLU A 145 9.88 -17.29 -2.04
C GLU A 145 11.14 -17.29 -2.89
N GLN A 146 11.05 -17.74 -4.14
CA GLN A 146 12.24 -17.97 -4.96
C GLN A 146 12.72 -16.71 -5.68
N TYR A 147 11.81 -15.76 -5.98
CA TYR A 147 12.11 -14.65 -6.88
C TYR A 147 11.93 -13.25 -6.27
N TYR A 148 11.58 -13.12 -4.97
CA TYR A 148 11.27 -11.82 -4.35
C TYR A 148 12.40 -10.77 -4.44
N ASP A 149 13.64 -11.19 -4.54
CA ASP A 149 14.86 -10.36 -4.67
C ASP A 149 15.53 -10.50 -6.06
N SER A 150 14.85 -11.13 -7.00
CA SER A 150 15.35 -11.39 -8.35
C SER A 150 14.81 -10.40 -9.37
N ASP A 151 15.64 -10.07 -10.36
CA ASP A 151 15.22 -9.33 -11.55
C ASP A 151 14.14 -10.10 -12.37
N GLU A 152 14.01 -11.41 -12.16
CA GLU A 152 12.99 -12.25 -12.79
C GLU A 152 11.60 -12.13 -12.14
N LEU A 153 11.46 -11.52 -10.96
CA LEU A 153 10.18 -11.45 -10.24
C LEU A 153 9.03 -10.97 -11.12
N TYR A 154 9.27 -9.93 -11.93
CA TYR A 154 8.25 -9.41 -12.83
C TYR A 154 7.76 -10.49 -13.81
N ASP A 155 8.67 -11.17 -14.47
CA ASP A 155 8.36 -12.17 -15.50
C ASP A 155 7.61 -13.35 -14.87
N ARG A 156 8.03 -13.82 -13.69
CA ARG A 156 7.37 -14.91 -12.96
C ARG A 156 5.96 -14.54 -12.49
N LEU A 157 5.76 -13.31 -12.00
CA LEU A 157 4.41 -12.84 -11.64
C LEU A 157 3.53 -12.66 -12.89
N TYR A 158 4.12 -12.26 -14.03
CA TYR A 158 3.37 -12.10 -15.26
C TYR A 158 2.95 -13.44 -15.87
N GLU A 159 3.79 -14.49 -15.79
CA GLU A 159 3.46 -15.84 -16.20
C GLU A 159 2.16 -16.35 -15.54
N LEU A 160 1.92 -15.99 -14.27
CA LEU A 160 0.69 -16.38 -13.55
C LEU A 160 -0.58 -15.73 -14.11
N VAL A 161 -0.47 -14.61 -14.79
CA VAL A 161 -1.62 -13.88 -15.34
C VAL A 161 -1.78 -14.05 -16.84
N GLU A 162 -0.77 -14.58 -17.53
CA GLU A 162 -0.78 -14.81 -18.98
C GLU A 162 -1.97 -15.66 -19.45
N PRO A 163 -2.43 -16.71 -18.72
CA PRO A 163 -3.62 -17.48 -19.09
C PRO A 163 -4.92 -16.64 -19.19
N PHE A 164 -4.95 -15.44 -18.64
CA PHE A 164 -6.10 -14.53 -18.66
C PHE A 164 -5.95 -13.39 -19.69
N ALA A 165 -4.91 -13.45 -20.54
CA ALA A 165 -4.54 -12.37 -21.46
C ALA A 165 -5.58 -12.12 -22.58
N ASP A 166 -6.49 -13.06 -22.83
CA ASP A 166 -7.58 -12.89 -23.80
C ASP A 166 -8.56 -11.76 -23.44
N ASN A 167 -8.55 -11.31 -22.18
CA ASN A 167 -9.36 -10.21 -21.68
C ASN A 167 -8.52 -9.29 -20.81
N ASP A 168 -8.19 -8.10 -21.32
CA ASP A 168 -7.35 -7.10 -20.64
C ASP A 168 -7.85 -6.80 -19.21
N PHE A 169 -9.16 -6.74 -18.99
CA PHE A 169 -9.72 -6.44 -17.67
C PHE A 169 -9.54 -7.61 -16.70
N ASN A 170 -9.81 -8.83 -17.13
CA ASN A 170 -9.61 -10.03 -16.30
C ASN A 170 -8.13 -10.23 -15.98
N CYS A 171 -7.26 -10.04 -16.97
CA CYS A 171 -5.80 -10.11 -16.80
C CYS A 171 -5.30 -9.08 -15.77
N ALA A 172 -5.75 -7.82 -15.89
CA ALA A 172 -5.39 -6.77 -14.93
C ALA A 172 -5.96 -7.05 -13.53
N GLY A 173 -7.17 -7.58 -13.44
CA GLY A 173 -7.81 -7.99 -12.17
C GLY A 173 -7.02 -9.11 -11.48
N MET A 174 -6.63 -10.15 -12.23
CA MET A 174 -5.80 -11.24 -11.71
C MET A 174 -4.43 -10.73 -11.26
N ALA A 175 -3.77 -9.91 -12.09
CA ALA A 175 -2.50 -9.27 -11.74
C ALA A 175 -2.60 -8.46 -10.43
N TYR A 176 -3.73 -7.78 -10.23
CA TYR A 176 -3.96 -7.01 -9.02
C TYR A 176 -4.11 -7.90 -7.79
N CYS A 177 -4.90 -8.98 -7.87
CA CYS A 177 -5.07 -9.93 -6.77
C CYS A 177 -3.72 -10.56 -6.37
N ILE A 178 -2.95 -11.05 -7.35
CA ILE A 178 -1.64 -11.67 -7.12
C ILE A 178 -0.65 -10.66 -6.54
N ALA A 179 -0.53 -9.47 -7.14
CA ALA A 179 0.38 -8.44 -6.65
C ALA A 179 0.03 -7.99 -5.22
N LYS A 180 -1.26 -7.86 -4.88
CA LYS A 180 -1.69 -7.51 -3.52
C LYS A 180 -1.49 -8.65 -2.53
N ARG A 181 -1.61 -9.91 -2.96
CA ARG A 181 -1.23 -11.07 -2.15
C ARG A 181 0.28 -11.10 -1.91
N PHE A 182 1.08 -10.83 -2.94
CA PHE A 182 2.53 -10.68 -2.81
C PHE A 182 2.93 -9.62 -1.77
N VAL A 183 2.27 -8.46 -1.74
CA VAL A 183 2.54 -7.39 -0.75
C VAL A 183 2.41 -7.91 0.69
N ILE A 184 1.38 -8.70 0.99
CA ILE A 184 1.20 -9.30 2.33
C ILE A 184 2.38 -10.23 2.63
N TYR A 185 2.64 -11.16 1.73
CA TYR A 185 3.69 -12.16 1.89
C TYR A 185 5.07 -11.50 2.03
N TYR A 186 5.38 -10.56 1.16
CA TYR A 186 6.66 -9.84 1.18
C TYR A 186 6.86 -9.04 2.47
N SER A 187 5.81 -8.44 3.02
CA SER A 187 5.87 -7.78 4.33
C SER A 187 6.22 -8.77 5.44
N GLN A 188 5.62 -9.96 5.42
CA GLN A 188 5.89 -11.02 6.39
C GLN A 188 7.33 -11.54 6.29
N MET A 189 7.86 -11.76 5.09
CA MET A 189 9.23 -12.22 4.86
C MET A 189 10.28 -11.22 5.38
N ASN A 190 9.97 -9.94 5.44
CA ASN A 190 10.91 -8.90 5.87
C ASN A 190 10.90 -8.63 7.39
N VAL A 191 10.12 -9.35 8.20
CA VAL A 191 9.98 -9.12 9.64
C VAL A 191 11.33 -9.14 10.35
N ASP A 192 12.14 -10.16 10.13
CA ASP A 192 13.45 -10.28 10.78
C ASP A 192 14.42 -9.17 10.35
N ARG A 193 14.32 -8.72 9.10
CA ARG A 193 15.15 -7.64 8.57
C ARG A 193 14.88 -6.33 9.31
N PHE A 194 13.59 -5.99 9.53
CA PHE A 194 13.20 -4.82 10.28
C PHE A 194 13.47 -4.97 11.79
N ALA A 195 13.21 -6.15 12.35
CA ALA A 195 13.46 -6.42 13.76
C ALA A 195 14.93 -6.24 14.18
N ARG A 196 15.91 -6.45 13.28
CA ARG A 196 17.32 -6.14 13.52
C ARG A 196 17.60 -4.67 13.82
N ARG A 197 16.67 -3.78 13.46
CA ARG A 197 16.69 -2.35 13.76
C ARG A 197 15.67 -1.97 14.84
N HIS A 198 15.13 -2.94 15.56
CA HIS A 198 14.01 -2.79 16.49
C HIS A 198 12.77 -2.12 15.84
N ALA A 199 12.71 -2.14 14.51
CA ALA A 199 11.60 -1.62 13.73
C ALA A 199 10.58 -2.73 13.41
N ARG A 200 9.39 -2.34 12.94
CA ARG A 200 8.32 -3.25 12.55
C ARG A 200 7.94 -3.05 11.09
N ILE A 201 7.51 -4.13 10.45
CA ILE A 201 6.89 -4.09 9.12
C ILE A 201 5.58 -4.87 9.17
N LEU A 202 4.54 -4.32 8.56
CA LEU A 202 3.24 -4.96 8.46
C LEU A 202 2.52 -4.48 7.20
N SER A 203 1.41 -5.11 6.87
CA SER A 203 0.56 -4.67 5.78
C SER A 203 -0.85 -4.32 6.26
N VAL A 204 -1.53 -3.52 5.46
CA VAL A 204 -2.95 -3.20 5.62
C VAL A 204 -3.65 -3.50 4.30
N SER A 205 -4.78 -4.19 4.37
CA SER A 205 -5.64 -4.53 3.25
C SER A 205 -6.95 -3.76 3.33
N PRO A 206 -7.03 -2.56 2.72
CA PRO A 206 -8.28 -1.82 2.67
C PRO A 206 -9.30 -2.50 1.75
N GLY A 207 -10.57 -2.46 2.15
CA GLY A 207 -11.70 -2.64 1.25
C GLY A 207 -11.96 -1.37 0.42
N SER A 208 -13.16 -1.26 -0.13
CA SER A 208 -13.56 -0.13 -0.96
C SER A 208 -13.79 1.13 -0.11
N HIS A 209 -12.91 2.12 -0.29
CA HIS A 209 -12.96 3.42 0.39
C HIS A 209 -13.19 4.55 -0.62
N LEU A 210 -13.96 5.56 -0.24
CA LEU A 210 -14.24 6.75 -1.07
C LEU A 210 -12.97 7.57 -1.31
N THR A 211 -12.25 7.21 -2.34
CA THR A 211 -11.05 7.87 -2.85
C THR A 211 -11.25 8.25 -4.31
N PRO A 212 -10.42 9.15 -4.90
CA PRO A 212 -10.49 9.41 -6.34
C PRO A 212 -10.34 8.16 -7.20
N MET A 213 -9.54 7.18 -6.77
CA MET A 213 -9.38 5.89 -7.45
C MET A 213 -10.71 5.10 -7.44
N HIS A 214 -11.40 5.05 -6.30
CA HIS A 214 -12.67 4.35 -6.18
C HIS A 214 -13.80 5.10 -6.89
N GLN A 215 -13.78 6.43 -6.87
CA GLN A 215 -14.72 7.25 -7.66
C GLN A 215 -14.61 6.94 -9.15
N ALA A 216 -13.38 6.76 -9.66
CA ALA A 216 -13.21 6.36 -11.06
C ALA A 216 -13.83 4.97 -11.37
N LEU A 217 -13.83 4.02 -10.42
CA LEU A 217 -14.56 2.76 -10.59
C LEU A 217 -16.09 3.00 -10.64
N ILE A 218 -16.62 3.81 -9.73
CA ILE A 218 -18.06 4.17 -9.70
C ILE A 218 -18.48 4.81 -11.02
N ASP A 219 -17.67 5.74 -11.54
CA ASP A 219 -17.97 6.48 -12.75
C ASP A 219 -17.87 5.62 -14.03
N LEU A 220 -16.89 4.71 -14.09
CA LEU A 220 -16.61 3.90 -15.28
C LEU A 220 -17.37 2.56 -15.29
N GLN A 221 -17.67 2.02 -14.12
CA GLN A 221 -18.26 0.68 -13.96
C GLN A 221 -19.28 0.67 -12.79
N PRO A 222 -20.38 1.41 -12.89
CA PRO A 222 -21.34 1.62 -11.80
C PRO A 222 -21.96 0.31 -11.31
N GLU A 223 -22.26 -0.64 -12.20
CA GLU A 223 -22.85 -1.94 -11.83
C GLU A 223 -21.89 -2.77 -10.97
N ILE A 224 -20.58 -2.72 -11.26
CA ILE A 224 -19.56 -3.39 -10.44
C ILE A 224 -19.45 -2.71 -9.09
N ALA A 225 -19.47 -1.38 -9.05
CA ALA A 225 -19.44 -0.64 -7.80
C ALA A 225 -20.66 -0.93 -6.93
N GLU A 226 -21.86 -0.96 -7.52
CA GLU A 226 -23.11 -1.33 -6.80
C GLU A 226 -22.99 -2.74 -6.20
N GLY A 227 -22.56 -3.74 -7.00
CA GLY A 227 -22.34 -5.10 -6.50
C GLY A 227 -21.34 -5.16 -5.35
N GLN A 228 -20.24 -4.39 -5.43
CA GLN A 228 -19.28 -4.30 -4.33
C GLN A 228 -19.90 -3.67 -3.07
N LEU A 229 -20.78 -2.69 -3.20
CA LEU A 229 -21.45 -2.05 -2.06
C LEU A 229 -22.40 -3.01 -1.36
N ASP A 230 -23.16 -3.80 -2.12
CA ASP A 230 -24.08 -4.83 -1.60
C ASP A 230 -23.35 -5.92 -0.81
N ASP A 231 -22.08 -6.16 -1.17
CA ASP A 231 -21.23 -7.14 -0.48
C ASP A 231 -20.60 -6.63 0.81
N ILE A 232 -20.71 -5.34 1.12
CA ILE A 232 -20.16 -4.76 2.34
C ILE A 232 -21.20 -4.79 3.48
N PRO A 233 -21.07 -5.64 4.53
CA PRO A 233 -22.06 -5.77 5.60
C PRO A 233 -22.37 -4.48 6.36
N VAL A 234 -21.40 -3.56 6.50
CA VAL A 234 -21.63 -2.25 7.13
C VAL A 234 -22.48 -1.30 6.26
N GLY A 235 -22.84 -1.68 5.03
CA GLY A 235 -23.78 -0.99 4.15
C GLY A 235 -23.30 0.36 3.60
N ARG A 236 -21.99 0.61 3.58
CA ARG A 236 -21.40 1.84 3.05
C ARG A 236 -19.95 1.65 2.64
N TRP A 237 -19.46 2.51 1.79
CA TRP A 237 -18.02 2.65 1.53
C TRP A 237 -17.26 3.09 2.79
N GLY A 238 -16.02 2.63 2.91
CA GLY A 238 -15.08 3.16 3.89
C GLY A 238 -14.72 4.62 3.58
N HIS A 239 -14.29 5.36 4.58
CA HIS A 239 -13.80 6.72 4.40
C HIS A 239 -12.29 6.79 4.63
N PRO A 240 -11.51 7.60 3.88
CA PRO A 240 -10.06 7.71 4.05
C PRO A 240 -9.59 8.00 5.48
N TYR A 241 -10.37 8.73 6.29
CA TYR A 241 -10.01 8.98 7.68
C TYR A 241 -10.06 7.71 8.55
N GLU A 242 -10.85 6.70 8.18
CA GLU A 242 -10.90 5.43 8.93
C GLU A 242 -9.60 4.66 8.76
N ILE A 243 -9.02 4.69 7.53
CA ILE A 243 -7.68 4.17 7.28
C ILE A 243 -6.62 4.99 8.01
N SER A 244 -6.68 6.33 7.97
CA SER A 244 -5.67 7.14 8.64
C SER A 244 -5.66 6.95 10.15
N SER A 245 -6.82 6.73 10.77
CA SER A 245 -6.94 6.40 12.19
C SER A 245 -6.32 5.04 12.53
N LEU A 246 -6.54 4.04 11.67
CA LEU A 246 -5.88 2.74 11.81
C LEU A 246 -4.36 2.89 11.70
N ILE A 247 -3.86 3.58 10.68
CA ILE A 247 -2.42 3.81 10.51
C ILE A 247 -1.83 4.54 11.72
N ALA A 248 -2.49 5.57 12.26
CA ALA A 248 -2.03 6.28 13.44
C ALA A 248 -1.92 5.38 14.69
N TYR A 249 -2.82 4.41 14.83
CA TYR A 249 -2.71 3.37 15.85
C TYR A 249 -1.53 2.43 15.56
N LEU A 250 -1.40 1.92 14.35
CA LEU A 250 -0.36 0.94 13.99
C LEU A 250 1.06 1.47 14.15
N VAL A 251 1.28 2.77 13.91
CA VAL A 251 2.61 3.39 14.10
C VAL A 251 2.85 3.83 15.54
N SER A 252 1.88 3.69 16.44
CA SER A 252 2.01 4.05 17.84
C SER A 252 2.65 2.94 18.69
N GLU A 253 3.10 3.32 19.90
CA GLU A 253 3.60 2.37 20.91
C GLU A 253 2.51 1.39 21.38
N GLN A 254 1.23 1.75 21.27
CA GLN A 254 0.12 0.87 21.63
C GLN A 254 0.02 -0.38 20.74
N ALA A 255 0.56 -0.30 19.51
CA ALA A 255 0.64 -1.39 18.56
C ALA A 255 2.01 -2.09 18.54
N ALA A 256 2.88 -1.86 19.53
CA ALA A 256 4.27 -2.31 19.50
C ALA A 256 4.45 -3.84 19.35
N PHE A 257 3.45 -4.63 19.71
CA PHE A 257 3.50 -6.10 19.57
C PHE A 257 2.88 -6.61 18.25
N LEU A 258 2.39 -5.72 17.37
CA LEU A 258 1.93 -6.05 16.03
C LEU A 258 3.08 -5.95 15.03
N ASN A 259 3.54 -7.07 14.50
CA ASN A 259 4.59 -7.15 13.50
C ASN A 259 4.33 -8.33 12.55
N GLY A 260 4.58 -8.19 11.26
CA GLY A 260 4.37 -9.25 10.27
C GLY A 260 2.92 -9.66 10.04
N ILE A 261 1.96 -8.86 10.48
CA ILE A 261 0.54 -9.12 10.31
C ILE A 261 -0.02 -8.30 9.15
N ASP A 262 -1.01 -8.84 8.45
CA ASP A 262 -1.89 -8.05 7.58
C ASP A 262 -3.17 -7.70 8.31
N ILE A 263 -3.62 -6.45 8.19
CA ILE A 263 -4.85 -5.97 8.83
C ILE A 263 -5.87 -5.64 7.76
N LEU A 264 -6.87 -6.48 7.65
CA LEU A 264 -8.00 -6.32 6.75
C LEU A 264 -9.01 -5.31 7.33
N GLN A 265 -9.27 -4.23 6.58
CA GLN A 265 -10.26 -3.21 6.92
C GLN A 265 -11.25 -3.03 5.76
N ASP A 266 -12.27 -3.86 5.68
CA ASP A 266 -13.15 -4.01 4.53
C ASP A 266 -14.66 -3.92 4.85
N GLY A 267 -15.02 -3.51 6.06
CA GLY A 267 -16.42 -3.45 6.49
C GLY A 267 -17.11 -4.81 6.60
N GLY A 268 -16.34 -5.89 6.66
CA GLY A 268 -16.83 -7.26 6.80
C GLY A 268 -17.08 -7.99 5.47
N GLN A 269 -16.69 -7.40 4.34
CA GLN A 269 -16.91 -7.97 3.00
C GLN A 269 -16.33 -9.38 2.88
N THR A 270 -15.07 -9.56 3.24
CA THR A 270 -14.39 -10.86 3.18
C THR A 270 -15.03 -11.89 4.14
N ALA A 271 -15.37 -11.46 5.35
CA ALA A 271 -16.01 -12.35 6.32
C ALA A 271 -17.39 -12.86 5.82
N LYS A 272 -18.19 -12.00 5.17
CA LYS A 272 -19.46 -12.39 4.54
C LYS A 272 -19.25 -13.49 3.49
N THR A 273 -18.25 -13.33 2.63
CA THR A 273 -17.93 -14.31 1.57
C THR A 273 -17.54 -15.66 2.17
N PHE A 274 -16.69 -15.69 3.19
CA PHE A 274 -16.30 -16.94 3.86
C PHE A 274 -17.48 -17.66 4.52
N VAL A 275 -18.37 -16.92 5.20
CA VAL A 275 -19.54 -17.53 5.87
C VAL A 275 -20.50 -18.11 4.86
N THR A 276 -20.70 -17.49 3.71
CA THR A 276 -21.57 -18.02 2.64
C THR A 276 -21.02 -19.33 2.07
N GLN A 277 -19.70 -19.44 1.91
CA GLN A 277 -19.03 -20.67 1.42
C GLN A 277 -19.10 -21.84 2.41
N ILE A 278 -19.19 -21.58 3.73
CA ILE A 278 -19.29 -22.62 4.76
C ILE A 278 -20.75 -23.11 4.92
N GLY A 279 -21.72 -22.29 4.51
CA GLY A 279 -23.16 -22.55 4.67
C GLY A 279 -23.83 -23.33 3.54
N ASP A 280 -23.13 -23.50 2.41
CA ASP A 280 -23.53 -24.30 1.26
C ASP A 280 -22.87 -25.71 1.31
#